data_c5e585326669792033b45f8d2dbc7ab1
#
_entry.id   c5e585326669792033b45f8d2dbc7ab1
#
_cell.length_a   1.000
_cell.length_b   1.000
_cell.length_c   1.000
_cell.angle_alpha   90.00
_cell.angle_beta   90.00
_cell.angle_gamma   90.00
#
_symmetry.space_group_name_H-M   'P 1'
#
loop_
_entity.id
_entity.type
_entity.pdbx_description
1 polymer ?
#
loop_
_entity_poly.entity_id
_entity_poly.type
_entity_poly.pdbx_seq_one_letter_code
_entity_poly.pdbx_strand_id
1 'polypeptide(L)'
;EGHYAAVMKAMDLLKEYGIVFGTSICYTRDNVEAVTDEKFLRFIADKGARFGFYFHYMPVGQNAAPELMPTLEQREEIIKKIRWVRTGDNDIGFFPMDFQNDGEFVGGCIAGGRNYFHINANGDAEPCVFIHYSGANIRTHSLLEILKQPLFMAYRDRQPFNENHLRPCPMLENPEILQQMVKETGAKSTDLQSPEDVTHLCGKCEEYARKWKPCAERLWAEEKHKKHSYENYKKK
;
A
#
# COMPACT_ATOMS: atom_id res chain seq x y z
N GLU A 1 18.56 -14.93 -12.64
CA GLU A 1 19.75 -14.15 -13.08
C GLU A 1 19.35 -13.28 -14.28
N GLY A 2 19.87 -12.04 -14.35
CA GLY A 2 19.64 -11.13 -15.49
C GLY A 2 18.53 -10.09 -15.33
N HIS A 3 17.62 -10.22 -14.36
CA HIS A 3 16.53 -9.24 -14.15
C HIS A 3 17.04 -7.82 -13.90
N TYR A 4 18.09 -7.65 -13.10
CA TYR A 4 18.69 -6.33 -12.86
C TYR A 4 19.15 -5.68 -14.17
N ALA A 5 19.91 -6.40 -14.98
CA ALA A 5 20.38 -5.88 -16.25
C ALA A 5 19.23 -5.53 -17.21
N ALA A 6 18.18 -6.34 -17.24
CA ALA A 6 16.98 -6.07 -18.04
C ALA A 6 16.25 -4.80 -17.58
N VAL A 7 16.09 -4.60 -16.26
CA VAL A 7 15.48 -3.39 -15.71
C VAL A 7 16.32 -2.17 -16.02
N MET A 8 17.65 -2.22 -15.84
CA MET A 8 18.55 -1.10 -16.16
C MET A 8 18.45 -0.72 -17.65
N LYS A 9 18.47 -1.71 -18.54
CA LYS A 9 18.30 -1.49 -19.97
C LYS A 9 16.93 -0.88 -20.30
N ALA A 10 15.88 -1.35 -19.67
CA ALA A 10 14.52 -0.80 -19.87
C ALA A 10 14.44 0.68 -19.44
N MET A 11 15.03 1.04 -18.30
CA MET A 11 15.09 2.43 -17.85
C MET A 11 15.87 3.31 -18.84
N ASP A 12 17.02 2.84 -19.33
CA ASP A 12 17.82 3.57 -20.31
C ASP A 12 17.05 3.80 -21.62
N LEU A 13 16.33 2.79 -22.13
CA LEU A 13 15.48 2.92 -23.30
C LEU A 13 14.31 3.89 -23.10
N LEU A 14 13.61 3.79 -21.97
CA LEU A 14 12.50 4.70 -21.63
C LEU A 14 12.99 6.15 -21.58
N LYS A 15 14.17 6.39 -20.99
CA LYS A 15 14.80 7.69 -20.95
C LYS A 15 15.20 8.19 -22.36
N GLU A 16 15.80 7.34 -23.17
CA GLU A 16 16.21 7.65 -24.56
C GLU A 16 15.01 8.09 -25.40
N TYR A 17 13.87 7.38 -25.27
CA TYR A 17 12.65 7.71 -26.01
C TYR A 17 11.79 8.81 -25.36
N GLY A 18 12.27 9.45 -24.28
CA GLY A 18 11.54 10.53 -23.60
C GLY A 18 10.25 10.09 -22.93
N ILE A 19 10.10 8.81 -22.62
CA ILE A 19 8.90 8.26 -21.98
C ILE A 19 8.98 8.52 -20.47
N VAL A 20 7.95 9.15 -19.91
CA VAL A 20 7.83 9.33 -18.45
C VAL A 20 7.54 7.99 -17.79
N PHE A 21 8.37 7.61 -16.83
CA PHE A 21 8.22 6.37 -16.08
C PHE A 21 8.59 6.53 -14.60
N GLY A 22 8.17 5.57 -13.81
CA GLY A 22 8.50 5.47 -12.40
C GLY A 22 9.00 4.08 -12.02
N THR A 23 9.29 3.90 -10.74
CA THR A 23 9.73 2.65 -10.14
C THR A 23 8.70 2.14 -9.15
N SER A 24 8.66 0.81 -8.96
CA SER A 24 7.90 0.15 -7.89
C SER A 24 8.90 -0.57 -6.99
N ILE A 25 8.89 -0.25 -5.71
CA ILE A 25 9.90 -0.68 -4.74
C ILE A 25 9.17 -1.27 -3.54
N CYS A 26 9.34 -2.58 -3.31
CA CYS A 26 8.94 -3.20 -2.06
C CYS A 26 10.07 -3.04 -1.04
N TYR A 27 9.79 -2.38 0.08
CA TYR A 27 10.75 -2.26 1.16
C TYR A 27 10.44 -3.23 2.30
N THR A 28 11.51 -3.82 2.81
CA THR A 28 11.51 -4.77 3.92
C THR A 28 12.42 -4.25 5.03
N ARG A 29 12.45 -4.94 6.16
CA ARG A 29 13.42 -4.68 7.24
C ARG A 29 14.86 -4.64 6.74
N ASP A 30 15.20 -5.47 5.74
CA ASP A 30 16.57 -5.68 5.32
C ASP A 30 17.05 -4.68 4.26
N ASN A 31 16.12 -4.04 3.52
CA ASN A 31 16.50 -3.17 2.41
C ASN A 31 16.02 -1.72 2.53
N VAL A 32 15.20 -1.37 3.52
CA VAL A 32 14.58 -0.04 3.64
C VAL A 32 15.62 1.08 3.66
N GLU A 33 16.73 0.91 4.34
CA GLU A 33 17.82 1.89 4.40
C GLU A 33 18.44 2.09 3.01
N ALA A 34 18.72 1.00 2.31
CA ALA A 34 19.34 1.04 0.99
C ALA A 34 18.43 1.70 -0.06
N VAL A 35 17.13 1.37 -0.07
CA VAL A 35 16.19 1.90 -1.08
C VAL A 35 15.71 3.32 -0.77
N THR A 36 16.02 3.85 0.42
CA THR A 36 15.74 5.24 0.80
C THR A 36 17.00 6.09 0.91
N ASP A 37 18.18 5.51 0.69
CA ASP A 37 19.45 6.24 0.67
C ASP A 37 19.45 7.28 -0.47
N GLU A 38 20.00 8.45 -0.21
CA GLU A 38 20.03 9.55 -1.19
C GLU A 38 20.77 9.18 -2.48
N LYS A 39 21.83 8.37 -2.39
CA LYS A 39 22.57 7.90 -3.57
C LYS A 39 21.71 7.00 -4.43
N PHE A 40 20.90 6.14 -3.82
CA PHE A 40 19.95 5.30 -4.57
C PHE A 40 18.87 6.15 -5.23
N LEU A 41 18.29 7.12 -4.52
CA LEU A 41 17.27 8.03 -5.05
C LEU A 41 17.82 8.84 -6.24
N ARG A 42 19.03 9.40 -6.11
CA ARG A 42 19.71 10.08 -7.21
C ARG A 42 19.98 9.13 -8.38
N PHE A 43 20.44 7.93 -8.11
CA PHE A 43 20.72 6.93 -9.14
C PHE A 43 19.48 6.62 -9.98
N ILE A 44 18.31 6.37 -9.36
CA ILE A 44 17.09 6.09 -10.12
C ILE A 44 16.55 7.33 -10.85
N ALA A 45 16.70 8.52 -10.28
CA ALA A 45 16.36 9.79 -10.92
C ALA A 45 17.26 10.05 -12.15
N ASP A 46 18.55 9.81 -12.04
CA ASP A 46 19.55 9.93 -13.13
C ASP A 46 19.27 8.92 -14.26
N LYS A 47 18.77 7.74 -13.91
CA LYS A 47 18.25 6.75 -14.87
C LYS A 47 16.97 7.21 -15.58
N GLY A 48 16.34 8.31 -15.14
CA GLY A 48 15.19 8.92 -15.79
C GLY A 48 13.86 8.67 -15.09
N ALA A 49 13.81 7.91 -14.00
CA ALA A 49 12.60 7.76 -13.20
C ALA A 49 12.20 9.11 -12.58
N ARG A 50 10.91 9.47 -12.66
CA ARG A 50 10.39 10.74 -12.13
C ARG A 50 9.52 10.56 -10.90
N PHE A 51 9.02 9.36 -10.67
CA PHE A 51 8.25 9.02 -9.48
C PHE A 51 8.51 7.56 -9.07
N GLY A 52 8.12 7.20 -7.87
CA GLY A 52 8.20 5.83 -7.40
C GLY A 52 7.13 5.49 -6.37
N PHE A 53 6.59 4.29 -6.47
CA PHE A 53 5.76 3.71 -5.44
C PHE A 53 6.63 2.89 -4.50
N TYR A 54 6.59 3.23 -3.22
CA TYR A 54 7.17 2.46 -2.13
C TYR A 54 6.06 1.63 -1.48
N PHE A 55 6.26 0.33 -1.43
CA PHE A 55 5.33 -0.61 -0.82
C PHE A 55 5.98 -1.25 0.40
N HIS A 56 5.36 -1.07 1.56
CA HIS A 56 5.69 -1.83 2.75
C HIS A 56 5.50 -3.33 2.48
N TYR A 57 6.46 -4.16 2.86
CA TYR A 57 6.28 -5.61 2.76
C TYR A 57 5.05 -6.05 3.55
N MET A 58 4.14 -6.73 2.88
CA MET A 58 2.89 -7.22 3.45
C MET A 58 2.98 -8.75 3.60
N PRO A 59 2.74 -9.31 4.80
CA PRO A 59 2.89 -10.75 5.05
C PRO A 59 1.67 -11.54 4.52
N VAL A 60 1.47 -11.52 3.20
CA VAL A 60 0.36 -12.19 2.50
C VAL A 60 0.77 -13.58 2.06
N GLY A 61 -0.16 -14.54 2.20
CA GLY A 61 0.06 -15.95 1.87
C GLY A 61 0.43 -16.82 3.08
N GLN A 62 0.13 -18.11 2.97
CA GLN A 62 0.30 -19.08 4.06
C GLN A 62 1.72 -19.11 4.66
N ASN A 63 2.73 -18.97 3.81
CA ASN A 63 4.15 -19.06 4.21
C ASN A 63 4.86 -17.71 4.17
N ALA A 64 4.12 -16.61 4.34
CA ALA A 64 4.72 -15.29 4.40
C ALA A 64 5.64 -15.16 5.63
N ALA A 65 6.63 -14.27 5.52
CA ALA A 65 7.67 -14.01 6.49
C ALA A 65 7.43 -12.70 7.26
N PRO A 66 6.61 -12.65 8.33
CA PRO A 66 6.31 -11.42 9.06
C PRO A 66 7.56 -10.70 9.59
N GLU A 67 8.65 -11.44 9.81
CA GLU A 67 9.94 -10.88 10.22
C GLU A 67 10.57 -9.94 9.20
N LEU A 68 10.14 -9.98 7.93
CA LEU A 68 10.57 -9.05 6.90
C LEU A 68 9.84 -7.69 6.94
N MET A 69 8.79 -7.56 7.75
CA MET A 69 8.17 -6.24 7.94
C MET A 69 9.19 -5.27 8.56
N PRO A 70 9.29 -4.04 8.07
CA PRO A 70 10.16 -3.02 8.67
C PRO A 70 9.89 -2.84 10.16
N THR A 71 10.91 -2.50 10.92
CA THR A 71 10.69 -2.11 12.33
C THR A 71 9.88 -0.81 12.41
N LEU A 72 9.37 -0.50 13.58
CA LEU A 72 8.60 0.74 13.78
C LEU A 72 9.46 1.99 13.54
N GLU A 73 10.72 1.93 13.97
CA GLU A 73 11.71 2.99 13.76
C GLU A 73 11.99 3.17 12.28
N GLN A 74 12.21 2.08 11.54
CA GLN A 74 12.41 2.11 10.09
C GLN A 74 11.17 2.65 9.37
N ARG A 75 9.97 2.30 9.82
CA ARG A 75 8.72 2.83 9.25
C ARG A 75 8.58 4.34 9.52
N GLU A 76 8.93 4.81 10.70
CA GLU A 76 8.94 6.24 11.00
C GLU A 76 9.98 6.99 10.15
N GLU A 77 11.16 6.43 9.99
CA GLU A 77 12.22 7.03 9.18
C GLU A 77 11.88 7.11 7.70
N ILE A 78 11.28 6.07 7.11
CA ILE A 78 10.87 6.13 5.71
C ILE A 78 9.79 7.19 5.50
N ILE A 79 8.83 7.33 6.40
CA ILE A 79 7.82 8.40 6.35
C ILE A 79 8.50 9.77 6.28
N LYS A 80 9.44 10.04 7.19
CA LYS A 80 10.19 11.31 7.22
C LYS A 80 11.01 11.52 5.94
N LYS A 81 11.69 10.49 5.48
CA LYS A 81 12.54 10.54 4.29
C LYS A 81 11.73 10.82 3.01
N ILE A 82 10.64 10.08 2.82
CA ILE A 82 9.72 10.26 1.67
C ILE A 82 9.17 11.68 1.65
N ARG A 83 8.77 12.21 2.80
CA ARG A 83 8.26 13.59 2.91
C ARG A 83 9.32 14.61 2.60
N TRP A 84 10.54 14.43 3.13
CA TRP A 84 11.67 15.32 2.84
C TRP A 84 11.98 15.35 1.33
N VAL A 85 12.00 14.22 0.65
CA VAL A 85 12.24 14.18 -0.80
C VAL A 85 11.18 14.98 -1.57
N ARG A 86 9.94 15.00 -1.09
CA ARG A 86 8.82 15.73 -1.73
C ARG A 86 8.86 17.24 -1.50
N THR A 87 9.59 17.75 -0.50
CA THR A 87 9.59 19.21 -0.22
C THR A 87 10.19 20.03 -1.35
N GLY A 88 11.01 19.40 -2.19
CA GLY A 88 11.75 20.11 -3.24
C GLY A 88 12.98 20.89 -2.73
N ASP A 89 13.26 20.85 -1.43
CA ASP A 89 14.46 21.45 -0.83
C ASP A 89 15.73 20.65 -1.16
N ASN A 90 15.58 19.67 -2.01
CA ASN A 90 16.64 18.82 -2.56
C ASN A 90 16.54 18.83 -4.09
N ASP A 91 17.63 18.55 -4.75
CA ASP A 91 17.75 18.55 -6.23
C ASP A 91 17.63 17.14 -6.83
N ILE A 92 16.99 16.20 -6.12
CA ILE A 92 16.90 14.80 -6.57
C ILE A 92 16.00 14.66 -7.80
N GLY A 93 14.94 15.47 -7.92
CA GLY A 93 14.04 15.44 -9.09
C GLY A 93 13.21 14.17 -9.21
N PHE A 94 12.88 13.54 -8.09
CA PHE A 94 12.11 12.30 -7.97
C PHE A 94 10.96 12.47 -6.98
N PHE A 95 9.76 12.00 -7.32
CA PHE A 95 8.58 12.08 -6.48
C PHE A 95 8.22 10.70 -5.91
N PRO A 96 8.64 10.35 -4.69
CA PRO A 96 8.28 9.09 -4.06
C PRO A 96 6.86 9.15 -3.46
N MET A 97 6.13 8.05 -3.57
CA MET A 97 4.81 7.82 -2.95
C MET A 97 4.92 6.59 -2.06
N ASP A 98 4.46 6.70 -0.81
CA ASP A 98 4.47 5.60 0.15
C ASP A 98 3.06 5.04 0.28
N PHE A 99 2.79 3.93 -0.38
CA PHE A 99 1.44 3.39 -0.53
C PHE A 99 0.72 3.15 0.81
N GLN A 100 1.42 2.66 1.82
CA GLN A 100 0.84 2.38 3.12
C GLN A 100 0.82 3.59 4.07
N ASN A 101 1.69 4.56 3.89
CA ASN A 101 1.84 5.68 4.83
C ASN A 101 1.30 7.01 4.30
N ASP A 102 0.84 7.07 3.05
CA ASP A 102 0.28 8.28 2.43
C ASP A 102 -1.25 8.42 2.62
N GLY A 103 -1.83 7.67 3.53
CA GLY A 103 -3.28 7.70 3.79
C GLY A 103 -3.83 9.09 4.09
N GLU A 104 -3.03 9.98 4.69
CA GLU A 104 -3.42 11.37 4.98
C GLU A 104 -3.72 12.19 3.71
N PHE A 105 -2.97 11.96 2.62
CA PHE A 105 -3.13 12.70 1.37
C PHE A 105 -4.33 12.24 0.54
N VAL A 106 -4.81 11.02 0.81
CA VAL A 106 -5.90 10.38 0.07
C VAL A 106 -7.13 10.08 0.93
N GLY A 107 -7.11 10.46 2.20
CA GLY A 107 -8.23 10.28 3.12
C GLY A 107 -8.42 8.84 3.57
N GLY A 108 -7.34 8.14 3.87
CA GLY A 108 -7.35 6.76 4.34
C GLY A 108 -7.11 5.73 3.24
N CYS A 109 -7.61 4.51 3.41
CA CYS A 109 -7.46 3.42 2.44
C CYS A 109 -8.20 3.73 1.13
N ILE A 110 -7.55 3.49 0.00
CA ILE A 110 -8.11 3.73 -1.35
C ILE A 110 -8.74 2.48 -1.99
N ALA A 111 -8.63 1.34 -1.34
CA ALA A 111 -9.02 0.02 -1.85
C ALA A 111 -10.54 -0.24 -1.80
N GLY A 112 -10.96 -1.43 -2.20
CA GLY A 112 -12.35 -1.89 -2.15
C GLY A 112 -13.28 -1.14 -3.12
N GLY A 113 -12.74 -0.71 -4.28
CA GLY A 113 -13.49 0.00 -5.31
C GLY A 113 -13.68 1.49 -5.04
N ARG A 114 -13.05 2.06 -4.00
CA ARG A 114 -13.12 3.51 -3.74
C ARG A 114 -12.36 4.31 -4.81
N ASN A 115 -11.07 4.01 -4.99
CA ASN A 115 -10.21 4.60 -6.03
C ASN A 115 -9.63 3.53 -6.94
N TYR A 116 -9.47 2.31 -6.44
CA TYR A 116 -9.05 1.14 -7.21
C TYR A 116 -9.53 -0.16 -6.55
N PHE A 117 -9.42 -1.24 -7.30
CA PHE A 117 -9.46 -2.62 -6.84
C PHE A 117 -8.54 -3.45 -7.72
N HIS A 118 -8.24 -4.67 -7.31
CA HIS A 118 -7.38 -5.59 -8.04
C HIS A 118 -8.19 -6.67 -8.74
N ILE A 119 -7.78 -7.05 -9.93
CA ILE A 119 -8.29 -8.23 -10.62
C ILE A 119 -7.12 -9.20 -10.78
N ASN A 120 -7.21 -10.36 -10.15
CA ASN A 120 -6.17 -11.36 -10.22
C ASN A 120 -6.19 -12.14 -11.55
N ALA A 121 -5.22 -13.02 -11.76
CA ALA A 121 -5.09 -13.80 -13.00
C ALA A 121 -6.29 -14.74 -13.26
N ASN A 122 -7.04 -15.13 -12.23
CA ASN A 122 -8.24 -15.96 -12.34
C ASN A 122 -9.50 -15.13 -12.68
N GLY A 123 -9.39 -13.80 -12.60
CA GLY A 123 -10.49 -12.87 -12.82
C GLY A 123 -11.25 -12.50 -11.55
N ASP A 124 -10.80 -12.91 -10.36
CA ASP A 124 -11.45 -12.54 -9.11
C ASP A 124 -11.20 -11.08 -8.79
N ALA A 125 -12.23 -10.35 -8.37
CA ALA A 125 -12.16 -8.94 -8.03
C ALA A 125 -11.89 -8.76 -6.54
N GLU A 126 -10.64 -8.48 -6.20
CA GLU A 126 -10.12 -8.33 -4.85
C GLU A 126 -10.12 -6.86 -4.42
N PRO A 127 -10.31 -6.54 -3.12
CA PRO A 127 -10.26 -5.16 -2.66
C PRO A 127 -8.93 -4.47 -2.95
N CYS A 128 -7.82 -5.19 -2.83
CA CYS A 128 -6.45 -4.70 -2.96
C CYS A 128 -5.55 -5.85 -3.39
N VAL A 129 -4.42 -5.54 -4.02
CA VAL A 129 -3.39 -6.51 -4.39
C VAL A 129 -2.84 -7.32 -3.19
N PHE A 130 -3.05 -6.87 -1.97
CA PHE A 130 -2.65 -7.54 -0.73
C PHE A 130 -3.79 -8.27 -0.02
N ILE A 131 -5.02 -8.18 -0.50
CA ILE A 131 -6.22 -8.74 0.15
C ILE A 131 -6.87 -9.74 -0.78
N HIS A 132 -6.47 -10.99 -0.67
CA HIS A 132 -6.84 -12.09 -1.56
C HIS A 132 -8.18 -12.73 -1.13
N TYR A 133 -9.24 -11.92 -1.09
CA TYR A 133 -10.62 -12.36 -0.82
C TYR A 133 -11.58 -11.71 -1.82
N SER A 134 -12.53 -12.49 -2.32
CA SER A 134 -13.53 -12.00 -3.25
C SER A 134 -14.86 -12.75 -3.14
N GLY A 135 -15.93 -12.12 -3.59
CA GLY A 135 -17.23 -12.71 -3.84
C GLY A 135 -17.67 -12.55 -5.30
N ALA A 136 -16.81 -11.97 -6.18
CA ALA A 136 -17.17 -11.68 -7.57
C ALA A 136 -15.99 -11.89 -8.52
N ASN A 137 -16.30 -12.30 -9.77
CA ASN A 137 -15.31 -12.56 -10.81
C ASN A 137 -15.73 -11.87 -12.11
N ILE A 138 -14.78 -11.22 -12.82
CA ILE A 138 -15.05 -10.48 -14.06
C ILE A 138 -15.58 -11.32 -15.22
N ARG A 139 -15.43 -12.63 -15.16
CA ARG A 139 -15.95 -13.56 -16.19
C ARG A 139 -17.45 -13.80 -16.02
N THR A 140 -18.01 -13.52 -14.86
CA THR A 140 -19.41 -13.81 -14.52
C THR A 140 -20.18 -12.60 -14.01
N HIS A 141 -19.50 -11.49 -13.70
CA HIS A 141 -20.09 -10.26 -13.18
C HIS A 141 -19.66 -9.05 -14.02
N SER A 142 -20.57 -8.14 -14.25
CA SER A 142 -20.26 -6.84 -14.82
C SER A 142 -19.45 -5.99 -13.82
N LEU A 143 -18.78 -4.94 -14.32
CA LEU A 143 -18.04 -4.01 -13.48
C LEU A 143 -18.91 -3.38 -12.37
N LEU A 144 -20.16 -3.05 -12.67
CA LEU A 144 -21.08 -2.49 -11.68
C LEU A 144 -21.47 -3.48 -10.59
N GLU A 145 -21.64 -4.75 -10.93
CA GLU A 145 -21.90 -5.82 -9.95
C GLU A 145 -20.66 -6.04 -9.07
N ILE A 146 -19.47 -6.05 -9.66
CA ILE A 146 -18.20 -6.13 -8.93
C ILE A 146 -18.08 -5.00 -7.92
N LEU A 147 -18.32 -3.75 -8.33
CA LEU A 147 -18.25 -2.59 -7.43
C LEU A 147 -19.32 -2.61 -6.32
N LYS A 148 -20.36 -3.43 -6.48
CA LYS A 148 -21.43 -3.63 -5.49
C LYS A 148 -21.33 -4.96 -4.75
N GLN A 149 -20.26 -5.73 -4.95
CA GLN A 149 -20.10 -6.99 -4.19
C GLN A 149 -20.08 -6.73 -2.68
N PRO A 150 -20.57 -7.65 -1.85
CA PRO A 150 -20.70 -7.43 -0.43
C PRO A 150 -19.42 -6.95 0.27
N LEU A 151 -18.26 -7.51 -0.08
CA LEU A 151 -16.98 -7.10 0.51
C LEU A 151 -16.62 -5.65 0.16
N PHE A 152 -16.84 -5.20 -1.08
CA PHE A 152 -16.56 -3.80 -1.46
C PHE A 152 -17.54 -2.83 -0.79
N MET A 153 -18.79 -3.25 -0.62
CA MET A 153 -19.77 -2.46 0.13
C MET A 153 -19.35 -2.34 1.60
N ALA A 154 -18.89 -3.43 2.22
CA ALA A 154 -18.36 -3.40 3.58
C ALA A 154 -17.15 -2.47 3.73
N TYR A 155 -16.27 -2.42 2.72
CA TYR A 155 -15.16 -1.44 2.64
C TYR A 155 -15.70 -0.02 2.61
N ARG A 156 -16.62 0.27 1.70
CA ARG A 156 -17.20 1.62 1.52
C ARG A 156 -17.89 2.12 2.81
N ASP A 157 -18.64 1.25 3.46
CA ASP A 157 -19.44 1.63 4.62
C ASP A 157 -18.58 1.84 5.88
N ARG A 158 -17.35 1.29 5.92
CA ARG A 158 -16.43 1.38 7.05
C ARG A 158 -15.23 2.32 6.83
N GLN A 159 -15.04 2.83 5.61
CA GLN A 159 -13.95 3.80 5.35
C GLN A 159 -14.31 5.20 5.85
N PRO A 160 -13.37 5.91 6.47
CA PRO A 160 -12.01 5.49 6.79
C PRO A 160 -11.99 4.46 7.93
N PHE A 161 -11.14 3.43 7.83
CA PHE A 161 -11.02 2.41 8.88
C PHE A 161 -10.42 2.94 10.18
N ASN A 162 -9.81 4.11 10.14
CA ASN A 162 -9.23 4.79 11.27
C ASN A 162 -9.19 6.30 11.03
N GLU A 163 -9.51 7.10 12.04
CA GLU A 163 -9.41 8.56 11.99
C GLU A 163 -7.95 9.04 11.87
N ASN A 164 -7.01 8.27 12.37
CA ASN A 164 -5.60 8.48 12.14
C ASN A 164 -5.18 7.83 10.82
N HIS A 165 -5.02 8.65 9.79
CA HIS A 165 -4.69 8.17 8.44
C HIS A 165 -3.24 7.67 8.27
N LEU A 166 -2.43 7.64 9.32
CA LEU A 166 -1.21 6.84 9.39
C LEU A 166 -1.49 5.36 9.77
N ARG A 167 -2.78 5.03 9.93
CA ARG A 167 -3.30 3.68 10.17
C ARG A 167 -4.44 3.35 9.19
N PRO A 168 -4.24 3.50 7.87
CA PRO A 168 -5.34 3.43 6.91
C PRO A 168 -5.76 2.01 6.54
N CYS A 169 -4.88 1.01 6.68
CA CYS A 169 -5.09 -0.32 6.12
C CYS A 169 -5.92 -1.21 7.07
N PRO A 170 -6.95 -1.89 6.55
CA PRO A 170 -7.75 -2.81 7.38
C PRO A 170 -7.02 -4.13 7.68
N MET A 171 -5.90 -4.44 7.02
CA MET A 171 -5.08 -5.62 7.32
C MET A 171 -3.90 -5.26 8.22
N LEU A 172 -3.10 -4.26 7.82
CA LEU A 172 -1.83 -3.96 8.47
C LEU A 172 -2.01 -3.27 9.83
N GLU A 173 -2.99 -2.38 9.95
CA GLU A 173 -3.17 -1.56 11.14
C GLU A 173 -4.50 -1.78 11.89
N ASN A 174 -5.49 -2.39 11.24
CA ASN A 174 -6.82 -2.64 11.83
C ASN A 174 -7.30 -4.05 11.48
N PRO A 175 -6.52 -5.11 11.80
CA PRO A 175 -6.77 -6.48 11.33
C PRO A 175 -8.12 -7.05 11.77
N GLU A 176 -8.66 -6.60 12.90
CA GLU A 176 -9.99 -6.96 13.38
C GLU A 176 -11.10 -6.53 12.41
N ILE A 177 -10.92 -5.39 11.74
CA ILE A 177 -11.91 -4.87 10.77
C ILE A 177 -11.93 -5.74 9.52
N LEU A 178 -10.76 -6.14 8.99
CA LEU A 178 -10.73 -7.03 7.84
C LEU A 178 -11.34 -8.40 8.16
N GLN A 179 -10.99 -8.98 9.31
CA GLN A 179 -11.58 -10.25 9.74
C GLN A 179 -13.11 -10.19 9.78
N GLN A 180 -13.63 -9.12 10.36
CA GLN A 180 -15.07 -8.91 10.46
C GLN A 180 -15.70 -8.79 9.07
N MET A 181 -15.17 -7.92 8.19
CA MET A 181 -15.70 -7.73 6.83
C MET A 181 -15.73 -9.02 6.03
N VAL A 182 -14.65 -9.80 6.03
CA VAL A 182 -14.58 -11.07 5.28
C VAL A 182 -15.59 -12.09 5.83
N LYS A 183 -15.69 -12.22 7.15
CA LYS A 183 -16.63 -13.15 7.80
C LYS A 183 -18.10 -12.78 7.53
N GLU A 184 -18.46 -11.52 7.70
CA GLU A 184 -19.84 -11.04 7.50
C GLU A 184 -20.28 -11.15 6.04
N THR A 185 -19.39 -10.90 5.09
CA THR A 185 -19.71 -10.91 3.66
C THR A 185 -19.62 -12.29 3.03
N GLY A 186 -19.02 -13.26 3.72
CA GLY A 186 -18.80 -14.59 3.22
C GLY A 186 -17.81 -14.66 2.05
N ALA A 187 -16.99 -13.60 1.84
CA ALA A 187 -15.95 -13.57 0.82
C ALA A 187 -14.98 -14.74 1.00
N LYS A 188 -14.54 -15.33 -0.10
CA LYS A 188 -13.67 -16.50 -0.10
C LYS A 188 -12.24 -16.12 -0.47
N SER A 189 -11.29 -16.89 0.06
CA SER A 189 -9.89 -16.77 -0.39
C SER A 189 -9.82 -17.05 -1.90
N THR A 190 -9.08 -16.21 -2.59
CA THR A 190 -8.84 -16.29 -4.03
C THR A 190 -7.52 -17.00 -4.36
N ASP A 191 -6.74 -17.36 -3.33
CA ASP A 191 -5.58 -18.22 -3.48
C ASP A 191 -6.04 -19.67 -3.65
N LEU A 192 -5.92 -20.18 -4.89
CA LEU A 192 -6.37 -21.51 -5.26
C LEU A 192 -5.42 -22.62 -4.80
N GLN A 193 -4.13 -22.32 -4.61
CA GLN A 193 -3.13 -23.31 -4.25
C GLN A 193 -3.04 -23.52 -2.73
N SER A 194 -3.12 -22.41 -1.99
CA SER A 194 -3.01 -22.41 -0.53
C SER A 194 -4.00 -21.41 0.07
N PRO A 195 -5.32 -21.68 0.01
CA PRO A 195 -6.32 -20.78 0.55
C PRO A 195 -6.00 -20.40 1.99
N GLU A 196 -5.85 -19.11 2.25
CA GLU A 196 -5.54 -18.59 3.57
C GLU A 196 -6.80 -18.15 4.30
N ASP A 197 -6.99 -18.63 5.54
CA ASP A 197 -8.05 -18.14 6.42
C ASP A 197 -7.76 -16.70 6.85
N VAL A 198 -8.80 -15.85 6.89
CA VAL A 198 -8.63 -14.43 7.23
C VAL A 198 -8.13 -14.20 8.65
N THR A 199 -8.44 -15.10 9.58
CA THR A 199 -7.91 -15.02 10.95
C THR A 199 -6.40 -15.27 10.97
N HIS A 200 -5.93 -16.24 10.18
CA HIS A 200 -4.51 -16.49 10.03
C HIS A 200 -3.79 -15.31 9.37
N LEU A 201 -4.30 -14.78 8.26
CA LEU A 201 -3.73 -13.61 7.59
C LEU A 201 -3.62 -12.41 8.55
N CYS A 202 -4.69 -12.06 9.21
CA CYS A 202 -4.75 -10.91 10.12
C CYS A 202 -3.89 -11.12 11.38
N GLY A 203 -3.83 -12.33 11.90
CA GLY A 203 -3.00 -12.69 13.06
C GLY A 203 -1.52 -12.34 12.87
N LYS A 204 -1.00 -12.42 11.64
CA LYS A 204 0.38 -12.01 11.31
C LYS A 204 0.62 -10.50 11.50
N CYS A 205 -0.43 -9.68 11.48
CA CYS A 205 -0.34 -8.23 11.59
C CYS A 205 -0.73 -7.70 12.97
N GLU A 206 -1.41 -8.46 13.83
CA GLU A 206 -1.98 -7.99 15.11
C GLU A 206 -0.94 -7.35 16.04
N GLU A 207 0.21 -8.02 16.22
CA GLU A 207 1.26 -7.49 17.07
C GLU A 207 1.90 -6.23 16.50
N TYR A 208 2.12 -6.21 15.18
CA TYR A 208 2.63 -5.05 14.47
C TYR A 208 1.67 -3.86 14.57
N ALA A 209 0.39 -4.06 14.33
CA ALA A 209 -0.66 -3.05 14.44
C ALA A 209 -0.73 -2.45 15.86
N ARG A 210 -0.68 -3.32 16.88
CA ARG A 210 -0.69 -2.92 18.29
C ARG A 210 0.52 -2.06 18.65
N LYS A 211 1.70 -2.43 18.20
CA LYS A 211 2.94 -1.70 18.44
C LYS A 211 3.02 -0.40 17.64
N TRP A 212 2.50 -0.39 16.40
CA TRP A 212 2.48 0.80 15.55
C TRP A 212 1.54 1.89 16.08
N LYS A 213 0.43 1.52 16.71
CA LYS A 213 -0.59 2.45 17.19
C LYS A 213 -0.03 3.65 17.95
N PRO A 214 0.75 3.51 19.04
CA PRO A 214 1.28 4.66 19.78
C PRO A 214 2.25 5.51 18.94
N CYS A 215 3.04 4.90 18.06
CA CYS A 215 3.93 5.65 17.16
C CYS A 215 3.12 6.51 16.18
N ALA A 216 2.09 5.91 15.56
CA ALA A 216 1.20 6.61 14.64
C ALA A 216 0.42 7.74 15.34
N GLU A 217 -0.06 7.53 16.56
CA GLU A 217 -0.76 8.56 17.34
C GLU A 217 0.16 9.75 17.68
N ARG A 218 1.41 9.49 18.07
CA ARG A 218 2.40 10.53 18.31
C ARG A 218 2.71 11.31 17.04
N LEU A 219 3.03 10.62 15.94
CA LEU A 219 3.33 11.26 14.66
C LEU A 219 2.14 12.09 14.15
N TRP A 220 0.93 11.58 14.29
CA TRP A 220 -0.30 12.27 13.89
C TRP A 220 -0.54 13.55 14.70
N ALA A 221 -0.17 13.54 15.98
CA ALA A 221 -0.28 14.73 16.85
C ALA A 221 0.82 15.77 16.60
N GLU A 222 2.04 15.32 16.30
CA GLU A 222 3.19 16.19 16.04
C GLU A 222 3.06 16.92 14.70
N GLU A 223 2.60 16.25 13.69
CA GLU A 223 2.40 16.84 12.39
C GLU A 223 1.10 17.64 12.36
N LYS A 224 1.18 18.92 12.03
CA LYS A 224 0.02 19.81 11.88
C LYS A 224 -0.77 19.46 10.59
N HIS A 225 -1.15 18.20 10.43
CA HIS A 225 -1.79 17.66 9.22
C HIS A 225 -3.19 18.15 8.93
N LYS A 226 -3.80 18.89 9.83
CA LYS A 226 -5.15 19.46 9.69
C LYS A 226 -5.38 20.25 8.40
N LYS A 227 -4.33 20.58 7.63
CA LYS A 227 -4.45 21.34 6.38
C LYS A 227 -4.61 20.47 5.11
N HIS A 228 -4.35 19.17 5.18
CA HIS A 228 -4.41 18.27 4.02
C HIS A 228 -5.40 17.12 4.20
N SER A 229 -6.32 17.22 5.14
CA SER A 229 -7.34 16.19 5.32
C SER A 229 -8.29 16.16 4.11
N TYR A 230 -8.74 14.97 3.76
CA TYR A 230 -9.74 14.70 2.71
C TYR A 230 -11.01 15.57 2.82
N GLU A 231 -11.34 16.07 4.00
CA GLU A 231 -12.43 17.03 4.20
C GLU A 231 -12.26 18.33 3.41
N ASN A 232 -11.01 18.72 3.12
CA ASN A 232 -10.76 19.89 2.27
C ASN A 232 -11.08 19.64 0.78
N TYR A 233 -11.13 18.37 0.35
CA TYR A 233 -11.54 17.98 -1.00
C TYR A 233 -13.06 17.84 -1.13
N LYS A 234 -13.78 17.52 -0.05
CA LYS A 234 -15.25 17.45 -0.03
C LYS A 234 -15.93 18.81 -0.06
N LYS A 235 -15.20 19.89 0.25
CA LYS A 235 -15.74 21.26 0.31
C LYS A 235 -15.59 22.06 -0.99
N LYS A 236 -15.06 21.45 -2.04
CA LYS A 236 -15.00 21.99 -3.40
C LYS A 236 -15.91 21.21 -4.32
#